data_15bff31f9482b4d6f8b4d6c087ec53df
#
_entry.id   15bff31f9482b4d6f8b4d6c087ec53df
#
_cell.length_a   1.000
_cell.length_b   1.000
_cell.length_c   1.000
_cell.angle_alpha   90.00
_cell.angle_beta   90.00
_cell.angle_gamma   90.00
#
_symmetry.space_group_name_H-M   'P 1'
#
loop_
_entity.id
_entity.type
_entity.pdbx_description
1 polymer ?
#
loop_
_entity_poly.entity_id
_entity_poly.type
_entity_poly.pdbx_seq_one_letter_code
_entity_poly.pdbx_strand_id
1 'polypeptide(L)'
;MDGAATEERKMKPTVDVTDANFKEVVEKDGIVLVDWWAPWCGPCRVFGPTYEKVAGRHPDVTFAKVNTEEQQGLAASFQIMSIPTLMILRDKILLFSQPGALPEAALEELVQKARELDMDKVRAEIAAAEAEEKQKGAATA
;
A
#
# COMPACT_ATOMS: atom_id res chain seq x y z
N MET A 1 -26.79 5.33 18.81
CA MET A 1 -25.50 5.99 18.84
C MET A 1 -24.41 5.22 18.13
N ASP A 2 -24.44 3.92 18.23
CA ASP A 2 -23.51 3.06 17.48
C ASP A 2 -23.74 3.10 15.97
N GLY A 3 -24.93 3.48 15.53
CA GLY A 3 -25.28 3.58 14.12
C GLY A 3 -24.52 4.68 13.38
N ALA A 4 -24.27 5.82 14.00
CA ALA A 4 -23.56 6.94 13.40
C ALA A 4 -22.07 6.59 13.16
N ALA A 5 -21.43 5.93 14.11
CA ALA A 5 -20.04 5.49 13.98
C ALA A 5 -19.89 4.41 12.92
N THR A 6 -20.89 3.53 12.80
CA THR A 6 -20.91 2.47 11.78
C THR A 6 -21.11 3.04 10.39
N GLU A 7 -21.96 4.05 10.24
CA GLU A 7 -22.20 4.72 8.97
C GLU A 7 -20.96 5.53 8.53
N GLU A 8 -20.30 6.20 9.45
CA GLU A 8 -19.04 6.90 9.16
C GLU A 8 -17.97 5.95 8.64
N ARG A 9 -17.85 4.76 9.22
CA ARG A 9 -16.92 3.72 8.74
C ARG A 9 -17.28 3.23 7.35
N LYS A 10 -18.58 3.10 7.04
CA LYS A 10 -19.04 2.71 5.70
C LYS A 10 -18.79 3.81 4.68
N MET A 11 -18.86 5.07 5.09
CA MET A 11 -18.64 6.21 4.22
C MET A 11 -17.15 6.49 3.98
N LYS A 12 -16.27 5.98 4.86
CA LYS A 12 -14.84 6.12 4.73
C LYS A 12 -14.23 4.80 4.23
N PRO A 13 -13.96 4.72 2.92
CA PRO A 13 -13.46 3.47 2.32
C PRO A 13 -11.99 3.18 2.63
N THR A 14 -11.29 4.09 3.26
CA THR A 14 -9.87 3.93 3.60
C THR A 14 -9.68 3.61 5.08
N VAL A 15 -8.54 3.00 5.41
CA VAL A 15 -8.18 2.61 6.77
C VAL A 15 -6.96 3.40 7.21
N ASP A 16 -7.10 4.15 8.32
CA ASP A 16 -5.95 4.82 8.91
C ASP A 16 -5.09 3.81 9.66
N VAL A 17 -3.79 3.80 9.37
CA VAL A 17 -2.87 2.81 9.88
C VAL A 17 -1.84 3.47 10.79
N THR A 18 -1.60 2.84 11.93
CA THR A 18 -0.61 3.23 12.93
C THR A 18 0.38 2.10 13.14
N ASP A 19 1.40 2.35 13.95
CA ASP A 19 2.34 1.29 14.37
C ASP A 19 1.60 0.07 14.96
N ALA A 20 0.50 0.33 15.66
CA ALA A 20 -0.25 -0.72 16.35
C ALA A 20 -0.97 -1.69 15.42
N ASN A 21 -1.48 -1.22 14.28
CA ASN A 21 -2.28 -2.05 13.37
C ASN A 21 -1.63 -2.30 12.00
N PHE A 22 -0.45 -1.76 11.75
CA PHE A 22 0.21 -1.86 10.44
C PHE A 22 0.38 -3.30 9.99
N LYS A 23 0.96 -4.13 10.84
CA LYS A 23 1.19 -5.54 10.51
C LYS A 23 -0.10 -6.26 10.15
N GLU A 24 -1.13 -6.08 10.97
CA GLU A 24 -2.44 -6.70 10.73
C GLU A 24 -3.03 -6.27 9.39
N VAL A 25 -2.94 -4.99 9.06
CA VAL A 25 -3.52 -4.44 7.82
C VAL A 25 -2.76 -4.92 6.59
N VAL A 26 -1.43 -4.83 6.59
CA VAL A 26 -0.62 -5.17 5.41
C VAL A 26 -0.46 -6.67 5.20
N GLU A 27 -0.67 -7.48 6.22
CA GLU A 27 -0.60 -8.94 6.11
C GLU A 27 -1.93 -9.59 5.76
N LYS A 28 -2.97 -8.80 5.50
CA LYS A 28 -4.23 -9.33 4.98
C LYS A 28 -4.01 -10.00 3.63
N ASP A 29 -4.74 -11.10 3.42
CA ASP A 29 -4.76 -11.75 2.11
C ASP A 29 -5.43 -10.81 1.09
N GLY A 30 -5.03 -10.95 -0.17
CA GLY A 30 -5.53 -10.12 -1.24
C GLY A 30 -4.70 -8.84 -1.42
N ILE A 31 -5.32 -7.85 -2.01
CA ILE A 31 -4.64 -6.61 -2.40
C ILE A 31 -4.76 -5.56 -1.30
N VAL A 32 -3.63 -4.97 -0.94
CA VAL A 32 -3.55 -3.87 0.02
C VAL A 32 -2.76 -2.73 -0.64
N LEU A 33 -3.35 -1.54 -0.68
CA LEU A 33 -2.65 -0.33 -1.08
C LEU A 33 -2.32 0.47 0.17
N VAL A 34 -1.18 1.17 0.16
CA VAL A 34 -0.77 2.05 1.26
C VAL A 34 -0.40 3.41 0.68
N ASP A 35 -1.08 4.45 1.12
CA ASP A 35 -0.78 5.84 0.80
C ASP A 35 0.00 6.43 1.98
N TRP A 36 1.29 6.71 1.75
CA TRP A 36 2.15 7.38 2.73
C TRP A 36 2.05 8.88 2.49
N TRP A 37 1.52 9.62 3.46
CA TRP A 37 1.15 11.02 3.30
C TRP A 37 1.47 11.86 4.53
N ALA A 38 1.29 13.18 4.42
CA ALA A 38 1.35 14.09 5.55
C ALA A 38 0.36 15.24 5.33
N PRO A 39 -0.21 15.82 6.39
CA PRO A 39 -1.24 16.87 6.25
C PRO A 39 -0.72 18.17 5.63
N TRP A 40 0.56 18.47 5.76
CA TRP A 40 1.19 19.68 5.20
C TRP A 40 1.61 19.54 3.74
N CYS A 41 1.51 18.36 3.19
CA CYS A 41 1.98 18.04 1.83
C CYS A 41 0.92 18.39 0.79
N GLY A 42 1.22 19.34 -0.10
CA GLY A 42 0.31 19.78 -1.16
C GLY A 42 -0.13 18.65 -2.09
N PRO A 43 0.81 17.91 -2.71
CA PRO A 43 0.45 16.78 -3.57
C PRO A 43 -0.36 15.69 -2.86
N CYS A 44 -0.10 15.46 -1.57
CA CYS A 44 -0.88 14.51 -0.77
C CYS A 44 -2.33 14.94 -0.65
N ARG A 45 -2.57 16.25 -0.50
CA ARG A 45 -3.92 16.80 -0.38
C ARG A 45 -4.71 16.71 -1.67
N VAL A 46 -4.03 16.69 -2.80
CA VAL A 46 -4.64 16.46 -4.11
C VAL A 46 -4.91 14.96 -4.33
N PHE A 47 -3.95 14.13 -3.97
CA PHE A 47 -4.04 12.68 -4.15
C PHE A 47 -5.04 12.01 -3.20
N GLY A 48 -5.17 12.53 -1.98
CA GLY A 48 -6.06 11.96 -0.95
C GLY A 48 -7.50 11.74 -1.43
N PRO A 49 -8.18 12.75 -1.96
CA PRO A 49 -9.54 12.58 -2.49
C PRO A 49 -9.62 11.59 -3.65
N THR A 50 -8.63 11.57 -4.54
CA THR A 50 -8.54 10.60 -5.63
C THR A 50 -8.43 9.18 -5.09
N TYR A 51 -7.56 8.98 -4.10
CA TYR A 51 -7.34 7.71 -3.45
C TYR A 51 -8.64 7.18 -2.80
N GLU A 52 -9.34 8.03 -2.08
CA GLU A 52 -10.60 7.67 -1.42
C GLU A 52 -11.70 7.35 -2.43
N LYS A 53 -11.76 8.09 -3.53
CA LYS A 53 -12.73 7.85 -4.59
C LYS A 53 -12.54 6.46 -5.23
N VAL A 54 -11.30 6.13 -5.56
CA VAL A 54 -10.97 4.83 -6.13
C VAL A 54 -11.23 3.71 -5.10
N ALA A 55 -10.87 3.94 -3.84
CA ALA A 55 -11.15 2.98 -2.76
C ALA A 55 -12.62 2.62 -2.66
N GLY A 56 -13.52 3.61 -2.84
CA GLY A 56 -14.96 3.38 -2.82
C GLY A 56 -15.47 2.46 -3.92
N ARG A 57 -14.71 2.30 -5.00
CA ARG A 57 -15.06 1.41 -6.12
C ARG A 57 -14.56 -0.01 -5.94
N HIS A 58 -13.67 -0.24 -4.99
CA HIS A 58 -13.03 -1.55 -4.77
C HIS A 58 -13.14 -1.99 -3.31
N PRO A 59 -14.37 -2.34 -2.86
CA PRO A 59 -14.59 -2.70 -1.45
C PRO A 59 -13.87 -3.98 -1.01
N ASP A 60 -13.44 -4.80 -1.96
CA ASP A 60 -12.67 -6.02 -1.71
C ASP A 60 -11.16 -5.77 -1.55
N VAL A 61 -10.71 -4.56 -1.86
CA VAL A 61 -9.30 -4.16 -1.73
C VAL A 61 -9.16 -3.26 -0.49
N THR A 62 -8.10 -3.48 0.29
CA THR A 62 -7.81 -2.63 1.44
C THR A 62 -7.01 -1.41 0.98
N PHE A 63 -7.55 -0.23 1.20
CA PHE A 63 -6.88 1.04 0.92
C PHE A 63 -6.46 1.66 2.25
N ALA A 64 -5.20 1.53 2.59
CA ALA A 64 -4.63 2.02 3.85
C ALA A 64 -3.97 3.38 3.67
N LYS A 65 -3.95 4.17 4.75
CA LYS A 65 -3.28 5.47 4.78
C LYS A 65 -2.38 5.54 6.01
N VAL A 66 -1.14 5.97 5.81
CA VAL A 66 -0.18 6.18 6.90
C VAL A 66 0.24 7.65 6.92
N ASN A 67 -0.07 8.34 8.00
CA ASN A 67 0.40 9.70 8.24
C ASN A 67 1.86 9.62 8.70
N THR A 68 2.80 10.00 7.81
CA THR A 68 4.23 9.86 8.08
C THR A 68 4.72 10.78 9.20
N GLU A 69 4.00 11.86 9.48
CA GLU A 69 4.35 12.76 10.56
C GLU A 69 4.05 12.13 11.92
N GLU A 70 2.94 11.42 12.04
CA GLU A 70 2.56 10.71 13.26
C GLU A 70 3.28 9.37 13.41
N GLN A 71 3.59 8.70 12.30
CA GLN A 71 4.19 7.38 12.28
C GLN A 71 5.61 7.44 11.69
N GLN A 72 6.47 8.25 12.30
CA GLN A 72 7.83 8.50 11.79
C GLN A 72 8.71 7.25 11.76
N GLY A 73 8.61 6.42 12.80
CA GLY A 73 9.37 5.17 12.86
C GLY A 73 8.99 4.20 11.76
N LEU A 74 7.69 4.10 11.48
CA LEU A 74 7.17 3.25 10.42
C LEU A 74 7.66 3.74 9.05
N ALA A 75 7.55 5.04 8.78
CA ALA A 75 8.02 5.63 7.54
C ALA A 75 9.53 5.39 7.33
N ALA A 76 10.32 5.53 8.38
CA ALA A 76 11.76 5.28 8.33
C ALA A 76 12.06 3.81 8.03
N SER A 77 11.31 2.89 8.63
CA SER A 77 11.48 1.44 8.41
C SER A 77 11.27 1.04 6.96
N PHE A 78 10.38 1.73 6.26
CA PHE A 78 10.10 1.47 4.86
C PHE A 78 10.83 2.43 3.91
N GLN A 79 11.77 3.22 4.45
CA GLN A 79 12.60 4.13 3.68
C GLN A 79 11.77 5.10 2.82
N ILE A 80 10.69 5.63 3.39
CA ILE A 80 9.84 6.59 2.71
C ILE A 80 10.56 7.94 2.68
N MET A 81 11.09 8.31 1.53
CA MET A 81 11.88 9.52 1.33
C MET A 81 11.07 10.67 0.75
N SER A 82 9.99 10.37 0.07
CA SER A 82 9.12 11.34 -0.58
C SER A 82 7.67 11.00 -0.34
N ILE A 83 6.81 12.01 -0.26
CA ILE A 83 5.37 11.83 -0.10
C ILE A 83 4.62 12.66 -1.15
N PRO A 84 3.46 12.18 -1.63
CA PRO A 84 2.91 10.86 -1.31
C PRO A 84 3.74 9.74 -1.95
N THR A 85 3.77 8.58 -1.30
CA THR A 85 4.31 7.35 -1.87
C THR A 85 3.20 6.32 -1.84
N LEU A 86 3.00 5.63 -2.96
CA LEU A 86 2.03 4.55 -3.07
C LEU A 86 2.74 3.20 -3.05
N MET A 87 2.30 2.32 -2.16
CA MET A 87 2.73 0.92 -2.13
C MET A 87 1.54 0.03 -2.43
N ILE A 88 1.80 -1.06 -3.14
CA ILE A 88 0.80 -2.09 -3.41
C ILE A 88 1.36 -3.43 -3.00
N LEU A 89 0.62 -4.14 -2.14
CA LEU A 89 0.95 -5.50 -1.72
C LEU A 89 -0.17 -6.43 -2.15
N ARG A 90 0.17 -7.68 -2.43
CA ARG A 90 -0.81 -8.73 -2.63
C ARG A 90 -0.30 -10.01 -2.00
N ASP A 91 -1.13 -10.59 -1.13
CA ASP A 91 -0.80 -11.79 -0.37
C ASP A 91 0.55 -11.63 0.37
N LYS A 92 0.73 -10.47 1.01
CA LYS A 92 1.92 -10.08 1.79
C LYS A 92 3.16 -9.76 0.95
N ILE A 93 3.06 -9.79 -0.36
CA ILE A 93 4.17 -9.53 -1.28
C ILE A 93 4.09 -8.08 -1.77
N LEU A 94 5.17 -7.32 -1.59
CA LEU A 94 5.26 -5.97 -2.10
C LEU A 94 5.46 -6.01 -3.62
N LEU A 95 4.48 -5.49 -4.36
CA LEU A 95 4.48 -5.49 -5.83
C LEU A 95 4.97 -4.17 -6.42
N PHE A 96 4.76 -3.06 -5.69
CA PHE A 96 4.94 -1.73 -6.24
C PHE A 96 5.21 -0.74 -5.11
N SER A 97 6.14 0.19 -5.32
CA SER A 97 6.38 1.29 -4.39
C SER A 97 7.00 2.43 -5.17
N GLN A 98 6.25 3.51 -5.34
CA GLN A 98 6.74 4.69 -6.07
C GLN A 98 6.22 5.98 -5.45
N PRO A 99 7.07 7.03 -5.42
CA PRO A 99 6.64 8.36 -5.00
C PRO A 99 5.83 9.06 -6.10
N GLY A 100 5.00 9.99 -5.68
CA GLY A 100 4.25 10.88 -6.55
C GLY A 100 2.75 10.65 -6.52
N ALA A 101 2.01 11.74 -6.71
CA ALA A 101 0.56 11.70 -6.84
C ALA A 101 0.19 11.15 -8.21
N LEU A 102 -0.78 10.24 -8.24
CA LEU A 102 -1.24 9.64 -9.49
C LEU A 102 -2.62 10.17 -9.87
N PRO A 103 -2.88 10.35 -11.17
CA PRO A 103 -4.24 10.58 -11.64
C PRO A 103 -5.14 9.38 -11.37
N GLU A 104 -6.44 9.63 -11.26
CA GLU A 104 -7.43 8.59 -11.00
C GLU A 104 -7.31 7.38 -11.94
N ALA A 105 -7.20 7.65 -13.25
CA ALA A 105 -7.09 6.57 -14.25
C ALA A 105 -5.85 5.71 -14.05
N ALA A 106 -4.72 6.33 -13.68
CA ALA A 106 -3.48 5.59 -13.42
C ALA A 106 -3.60 4.70 -12.17
N LEU A 107 -4.25 5.21 -11.13
CA LEU A 107 -4.49 4.44 -9.91
C LEU A 107 -5.41 3.25 -10.17
N GLU A 108 -6.50 3.47 -10.93
CA GLU A 108 -7.40 2.38 -11.35
C GLU A 108 -6.65 1.31 -12.15
N GLU A 109 -5.79 1.73 -13.07
CA GLU A 109 -5.00 0.80 -13.88
C GLU A 109 -4.08 -0.06 -13.00
N LEU A 110 -3.44 0.54 -11.99
CA LEU A 110 -2.58 -0.20 -11.07
C LEU A 110 -3.37 -1.24 -10.26
N VAL A 111 -4.57 -0.90 -9.80
CA VAL A 111 -5.44 -1.84 -9.10
C VAL A 111 -5.79 -3.01 -10.02
N GLN A 112 -6.14 -2.75 -11.26
CA GLN A 112 -6.45 -3.79 -12.23
C GLN A 112 -5.24 -4.68 -12.52
N LYS A 113 -4.06 -4.11 -12.70
CA LYS A 113 -2.83 -4.88 -12.91
C LYS A 113 -2.52 -5.77 -11.71
N ALA A 114 -2.73 -5.27 -10.49
CA ALA A 114 -2.53 -6.07 -9.29
C ALA A 114 -3.50 -7.26 -9.24
N ARG A 115 -4.74 -7.08 -9.70
CA ARG A 115 -5.74 -8.16 -9.77
C ARG A 115 -5.37 -9.22 -10.80
N GLU A 116 -4.75 -8.82 -11.90
CA GLU A 116 -4.45 -9.68 -13.05
C GLU A 116 -3.15 -10.46 -12.89
N LEU A 117 -2.31 -10.13 -11.91
CA LEU A 117 -1.04 -10.81 -11.69
C LEU A 117 -1.23 -12.29 -11.36
N ASP A 118 -0.43 -13.12 -12.00
CA ASP A 118 -0.29 -14.53 -11.65
C ASP A 118 0.65 -14.63 -10.44
N MET A 119 0.09 -14.81 -9.27
CA MET A 119 0.86 -14.82 -8.02
C MET A 119 1.74 -16.03 -7.87
N ASP A 120 1.40 -17.15 -8.49
CA ASP A 120 2.27 -18.33 -8.52
C ASP A 120 3.56 -18.03 -9.28
N LYS A 121 3.43 -17.31 -10.39
CA LYS A 121 4.58 -16.86 -11.18
C LYS A 121 5.42 -15.84 -10.39
N VAL A 122 4.78 -14.91 -9.70
CA VAL A 122 5.47 -13.93 -8.85
C VAL A 122 6.28 -14.64 -7.77
N ARG A 123 5.67 -15.60 -7.07
CA ARG A 123 6.34 -16.36 -6.02
C ARG A 123 7.52 -17.17 -6.57
N ALA A 124 7.36 -17.74 -7.76
CA ALA A 124 8.44 -18.49 -8.42
C ALA A 124 9.63 -17.58 -8.78
N GLU A 125 9.35 -16.37 -9.28
CA GLU A 125 10.38 -15.38 -9.60
C GLU A 125 11.13 -14.92 -8.35
N ILE A 126 10.42 -14.71 -7.24
CA ILE A 126 11.02 -14.34 -5.96
C ILE A 126 11.92 -15.45 -5.44
N ALA A 127 11.44 -16.69 -5.48
CA ALA A 127 12.23 -17.84 -5.06
C ALA A 127 13.51 -18.01 -5.89
N ALA A 128 13.42 -17.79 -7.21
CA ALA A 128 14.56 -17.83 -8.11
C ALA A 128 15.58 -16.74 -7.79
N ALA A 129 15.11 -15.52 -7.53
CA ALA A 129 15.97 -14.39 -7.16
C ALA A 129 16.68 -14.63 -5.82
N GLU A 130 15.98 -15.18 -4.83
CA GLU A 130 16.55 -15.54 -3.54
C GLU A 130 17.61 -16.65 -3.67
N ALA A 131 17.37 -17.62 -4.53
CA ALA A 131 18.32 -18.69 -4.81
C ALA A 131 19.60 -18.15 -5.48
N GLU A 132 19.47 -17.21 -6.43
CA GLU A 132 20.60 -16.54 -7.06
C GLU A 132 21.42 -15.73 -6.04
N GLU A 133 20.78 -14.99 -5.16
CA GLU A 133 21.46 -14.24 -4.10
C GLU A 133 22.24 -15.17 -3.16
N LYS A 134 21.66 -16.30 -2.79
CA LYS A 134 22.33 -17.30 -1.98
C LYS A 134 23.59 -17.86 -2.67
N GLN A 135 23.50 -18.14 -3.97
CA GLN A 135 24.65 -18.61 -4.75
C GLN A 135 25.75 -17.55 -4.85
N LYS A 136 25.39 -16.30 -5.09
CA LYS A 136 26.33 -15.19 -5.12
C LYS A 136 27.00 -14.96 -3.77
N GLY A 137 26.24 -15.05 -2.69
CA GLY A 137 26.77 -14.94 -1.33
C GLY A 137 27.75 -16.06 -0.99
N ALA A 138 27.46 -17.28 -1.41
CA ALA A 138 28.35 -18.43 -1.23
C ALA A 138 29.63 -18.32 -2.09
N ALA A 139 29.51 -17.76 -3.31
CA ALA A 139 30.64 -17.58 -4.21
C ALA A 139 31.61 -16.49 -3.76
N THR A 140 31.12 -15.51 -2.98
CA THR A 140 31.94 -14.39 -2.47
C THR A 140 32.53 -14.66 -1.08
N ALA A 141 32.10 -15.73 -0.47
CA ALA A 141 32.63 -16.15 0.83
C ALA A 141 33.89 -17.00 0.64
#